data_4cc5e64f43048911095a71b4a34b5672
#
_entry.id   4cc5e64f43048911095a71b4a34b5672
#
_cell.length_a   1.000
_cell.length_b   1.000
_cell.length_c   1.000
_cell.angle_alpha   90.00
_cell.angle_beta   90.00
_cell.angle_gamma   90.00
#
_symmetry.space_group_name_H-M   'P 1'
#
loop_
_entity.id
_entity.type
_entity.pdbx_description
1 polymer ?
#
loop_
_entity_poly.entity_id
_entity_poly.type
_entity_poly.pdbx_seq_one_letter_code
_entity_poly.pdbx_strand_id
1 'polypeptide(L)'
;MEQNGRLDVAALQAIDVHVHIEVDLHGHLALPDDQAQAAAKYFGADHRRPTLPEIAAHYRERRIGAVVFTVDTEAYTGHPAISNEEIAEGAAEHPDVLIPFASIDPAKGRAGARAFRRLVEDHGVRGIKFHPSVQDFAPNDRSAYPLLEVAQEFGLPALFHTGQTGIGAGLPGGGGIRLELSNPMLLDHVAVDFPHLTIIMAHPSFPWQDEALAVATHKPNVYIDLSGWSPKYFPPQLVRYANSLLQDKVLFGSDYPLITPDRWLADFAKLEIKPTVRPKILKENAVKVLGLGASPA
;
A
#
# COMPACT_ATOMS: atom_id res chain seq x y z
N MET A 1 3.54 22.08 -27.55
CA MET A 1 4.14 20.91 -26.92
C MET A 1 3.16 20.47 -25.85
N GLU A 2 2.53 19.33 -26.11
CA GLU A 2 1.46 18.78 -25.26
C GLU A 2 1.99 18.52 -23.85
N GLN A 3 1.16 18.87 -22.84
CA GLN A 3 1.35 18.45 -21.45
C GLN A 3 1.18 16.93 -21.39
N ASN A 4 2.18 16.19 -21.87
CA ASN A 4 2.15 14.73 -21.84
C ASN A 4 2.16 14.22 -20.41
N GLY A 5 1.01 13.71 -19.96
CA GLY A 5 0.92 12.59 -19.09
C GLY A 5 1.20 12.81 -17.60
N ARG A 6 0.95 13.98 -17.01
CA ARG A 6 0.96 14.14 -15.53
C ARG A 6 -0.42 13.79 -14.97
N LEU A 7 -0.44 13.15 -13.81
CA LEU A 7 -1.69 12.82 -13.09
C LEU A 7 -2.55 14.07 -12.91
N ASP A 8 -3.69 14.15 -13.62
CA ASP A 8 -4.67 15.21 -13.41
C ASP A 8 -5.60 14.84 -12.25
N VAL A 9 -5.21 15.23 -11.05
CA VAL A 9 -5.95 14.96 -9.82
C VAL A 9 -7.41 15.47 -9.90
N ALA A 10 -7.67 16.56 -10.64
CA ALA A 10 -9.02 17.09 -10.77
C ALA A 10 -9.94 16.17 -11.57
N ALA A 11 -9.41 15.51 -12.60
CA ALA A 11 -10.16 14.57 -13.43
C ALA A 11 -10.42 13.21 -12.76
N LEU A 12 -9.66 12.85 -11.72
CA LEU A 12 -9.83 11.59 -11.00
C LEU A 12 -11.07 11.60 -10.10
N GLN A 13 -11.75 10.46 -10.01
CA GLN A 13 -12.84 10.22 -9.07
C GLN A 13 -12.33 9.76 -7.70
N ALA A 14 -11.24 8.97 -7.68
CA ALA A 14 -10.63 8.41 -6.51
C ALA A 14 -9.12 8.17 -6.71
N ILE A 15 -8.40 7.90 -5.63
CA ILE A 15 -7.01 7.41 -5.65
C ILE A 15 -6.96 6.17 -4.79
N ASP A 16 -6.65 5.04 -5.43
CA ASP A 16 -6.43 3.75 -4.78
C ASP A 16 -4.96 3.69 -4.33
N VAL A 17 -4.74 3.69 -3.02
CA VAL A 17 -3.38 3.72 -2.47
C VAL A 17 -2.76 2.32 -2.31
N HIS A 18 -3.43 1.25 -2.80
CA HIS A 18 -3.00 -0.12 -2.52
C HIS A 18 -3.28 -1.08 -3.69
N VAL A 19 -2.34 -1.15 -4.61
CA VAL A 19 -2.45 -1.98 -5.82
C VAL A 19 -1.17 -2.79 -6.01
N HIS A 20 -1.32 -4.12 -6.01
CA HIS A 20 -0.20 -5.05 -6.16
C HIS A 20 0.13 -5.33 -7.62
N ILE A 21 1.43 -5.30 -7.93
CA ILE A 21 2.01 -5.92 -9.13
C ILE A 21 2.47 -7.32 -8.71
N GLU A 22 1.73 -8.33 -9.14
CA GLU A 22 1.98 -9.73 -8.79
C GLU A 22 2.74 -10.51 -9.86
N VAL A 23 2.85 -9.93 -11.07
CA VAL A 23 3.56 -10.51 -12.21
C VAL A 23 4.27 -9.42 -12.99
N ASP A 24 5.50 -9.70 -13.42
CA ASP A 24 6.26 -8.84 -14.33
C ASP A 24 5.85 -9.04 -15.80
N LEU A 25 6.47 -8.30 -16.72
CA LEU A 25 6.21 -8.41 -18.16
C LEU A 25 6.71 -9.74 -18.77
N HIS A 26 7.53 -10.50 -18.06
CA HIS A 26 8.10 -11.80 -18.47
C HIS A 26 7.35 -12.99 -17.87
N GLY A 27 6.33 -12.72 -17.01
CA GLY A 27 5.54 -13.76 -16.35
C GLY A 27 6.16 -14.27 -15.05
N HIS A 28 7.21 -13.59 -14.52
CA HIS A 28 7.77 -13.89 -13.20
C HIS A 28 6.83 -13.39 -12.10
N LEU A 29 6.60 -14.23 -11.10
CA LEU A 29 5.67 -13.94 -10.00
C LEU A 29 6.39 -13.24 -8.83
N ALA A 30 5.66 -12.38 -8.13
CA ALA A 30 6.14 -11.68 -6.93
C ALA A 30 6.31 -12.61 -5.71
N LEU A 31 5.58 -13.72 -5.67
CA LEU A 31 5.55 -14.67 -4.56
C LEU A 31 5.75 -16.11 -5.08
N PRO A 32 6.26 -17.04 -4.24
CA PRO A 32 6.19 -18.46 -4.53
C PRO A 32 4.77 -18.92 -4.86
N ASP A 33 4.65 -19.86 -5.81
CA ASP A 33 3.36 -20.32 -6.35
C ASP A 33 2.38 -20.79 -5.28
N ASP A 34 2.84 -21.53 -4.28
CA ASP A 34 2.02 -22.07 -3.21
C ASP A 34 1.43 -20.96 -2.32
N GLN A 35 2.22 -19.92 -2.01
CA GLN A 35 1.77 -18.76 -1.24
C GLN A 35 0.78 -17.90 -2.06
N ALA A 36 1.07 -17.71 -3.34
CA ALA A 36 0.19 -16.97 -4.23
C ALA A 36 -1.18 -17.68 -4.44
N GLN A 37 -1.16 -19.02 -4.57
CA GLN A 37 -2.38 -19.82 -4.64
C GLN A 37 -3.16 -19.81 -3.33
N ALA A 38 -2.48 -19.86 -2.18
CA ALA A 38 -3.11 -19.77 -0.86
C ALA A 38 -3.85 -18.43 -0.68
N ALA A 39 -3.22 -17.32 -1.07
CA ALA A 39 -3.83 -16.00 -1.02
C ALA A 39 -5.06 -15.90 -1.95
N ALA A 40 -4.95 -16.32 -3.20
CA ALA A 40 -6.06 -16.32 -4.15
C ALA A 40 -7.25 -17.14 -3.64
N LYS A 41 -7.00 -18.33 -3.08
CA LYS A 41 -8.02 -19.17 -2.47
C LYS A 41 -8.68 -18.51 -1.26
N TYR A 42 -7.90 -17.87 -0.39
CA TYR A 42 -8.41 -17.17 0.80
C TYR A 42 -9.37 -16.04 0.43
N PHE A 43 -9.04 -15.23 -0.57
CA PHE A 43 -9.87 -14.11 -1.03
C PHE A 43 -11.00 -14.55 -1.97
N GLY A 44 -11.02 -15.80 -2.44
CA GLY A 44 -11.92 -16.24 -3.50
C GLY A 44 -11.71 -15.44 -4.78
N ALA A 45 -10.46 -15.03 -5.03
CA ALA A 45 -10.07 -14.25 -6.18
C ALA A 45 -9.82 -15.15 -7.40
N ASP A 46 -9.96 -14.57 -8.60
CA ASP A 46 -9.54 -15.22 -9.84
C ASP A 46 -8.00 -15.36 -9.83
N HIS A 47 -7.49 -16.42 -10.50
CA HIS A 47 -6.04 -16.64 -10.65
C HIS A 47 -5.40 -15.68 -11.67
N ARG A 48 -6.18 -14.79 -12.28
CA ARG A 48 -5.66 -13.79 -13.23
C ARG A 48 -4.80 -12.77 -12.48
N ARG A 49 -3.54 -12.64 -12.92
CA ARG A 49 -2.60 -11.63 -12.46
C ARG A 49 -2.36 -10.65 -13.60
N PRO A 50 -2.96 -9.46 -13.54
CA PRO A 50 -2.79 -8.47 -14.58
C PRO A 50 -1.36 -7.90 -14.56
N THR A 51 -0.81 -7.69 -15.74
CA THR A 51 0.44 -6.94 -15.94
C THR A 51 0.23 -5.45 -15.68
N LEU A 52 1.31 -4.73 -15.46
CA LEU A 52 1.26 -3.29 -15.16
C LEU A 52 0.51 -2.48 -16.24
N PRO A 53 0.69 -2.68 -17.58
CA PRO A 53 -0.12 -2.00 -18.58
C PRO A 53 -1.63 -2.33 -18.51
N GLU A 54 -1.99 -3.58 -18.18
CA GLU A 54 -3.39 -3.97 -17.98
C GLU A 54 -3.99 -3.27 -16.76
N ILE A 55 -3.22 -3.13 -15.68
CA ILE A 55 -3.61 -2.35 -14.50
C ILE A 55 -3.82 -0.89 -14.87
N ALA A 56 -2.88 -0.28 -15.60
CA ALA A 56 -3.01 1.10 -16.06
C ALA A 56 -4.29 1.33 -16.88
N ALA A 57 -4.58 0.43 -17.82
CA ALA A 57 -5.80 0.49 -18.62
C ALA A 57 -7.07 0.37 -17.76
N HIS A 58 -7.08 -0.59 -16.82
CA HIS A 58 -8.19 -0.84 -15.89
C HIS A 58 -8.52 0.38 -15.02
N TYR A 59 -7.50 1.02 -14.45
CA TYR A 59 -7.66 2.18 -13.60
C TYR A 59 -7.99 3.47 -14.37
N ARG A 60 -7.40 3.64 -15.56
CA ARG A 60 -7.68 4.78 -16.44
C ARG A 60 -9.14 4.81 -16.89
N GLU A 61 -9.71 3.67 -17.30
CA GLU A 61 -11.13 3.54 -17.67
C GLU A 61 -12.05 4.03 -16.55
N ARG A 62 -11.64 3.82 -15.30
CA ARG A 62 -12.40 4.20 -14.08
C ARG A 62 -12.09 5.60 -13.56
N ARG A 63 -11.16 6.29 -14.19
CA ARG A 63 -10.65 7.59 -13.69
C ARG A 63 -10.21 7.51 -12.21
N ILE A 64 -9.48 6.45 -11.87
CA ILE A 64 -8.92 6.23 -10.54
C ILE A 64 -7.41 6.24 -10.68
N GLY A 65 -6.71 7.06 -9.88
CA GLY A 65 -5.26 6.98 -9.76
C GLY A 65 -4.88 5.77 -8.90
N ALA A 66 -3.76 5.11 -9.21
CA ALA A 66 -3.33 3.89 -8.51
C ALA A 66 -1.89 4.00 -8.01
N VAL A 67 -1.70 3.78 -6.71
CA VAL A 67 -0.37 3.52 -6.14
C VAL A 67 -0.03 2.06 -6.38
N VAL A 68 1.01 1.81 -7.17
CA VAL A 68 1.41 0.46 -7.60
C VAL A 68 2.75 0.06 -7.00
N PHE A 69 2.86 -1.19 -6.56
CA PHE A 69 4.07 -1.76 -5.95
C PHE A 69 4.05 -3.29 -5.99
N THR A 70 5.20 -3.88 -5.81
CA THR A 70 5.36 -5.31 -5.48
C THR A 70 5.68 -5.48 -3.99
N VAL A 71 5.98 -6.72 -3.56
CA VAL A 71 6.55 -7.01 -2.24
C VAL A 71 7.83 -7.81 -2.43
N ASP A 72 8.96 -7.23 -2.02
CA ASP A 72 10.27 -7.88 -2.05
C ASP A 72 10.40 -8.83 -0.86
N THR A 73 10.27 -10.12 -1.12
CA THR A 73 10.37 -11.19 -0.11
C THR A 73 11.62 -12.05 -0.30
N GLU A 74 12.54 -11.64 -1.17
CA GLU A 74 13.67 -12.46 -1.63
C GLU A 74 14.55 -12.95 -0.49
N ALA A 75 14.85 -12.10 0.50
CA ALA A 75 15.71 -12.48 1.60
C ALA A 75 15.10 -13.58 2.50
N TYR A 76 13.77 -13.59 2.66
CA TYR A 76 13.08 -14.56 3.48
C TYR A 76 12.71 -15.85 2.72
N THR A 77 12.17 -15.71 1.53
CA THR A 77 11.63 -16.84 0.75
C THR A 77 12.65 -17.45 -0.19
N GLY A 78 13.72 -16.74 -0.55
CA GLY A 78 14.64 -17.10 -1.64
C GLY A 78 14.02 -16.96 -3.03
N HIS A 79 12.77 -16.47 -3.14
CA HIS A 79 12.09 -16.22 -4.40
C HIS A 79 12.51 -14.86 -4.94
N PRO A 80 13.02 -14.77 -6.19
CA PRO A 80 13.47 -13.50 -6.75
C PRO A 80 12.35 -12.45 -6.77
N ALA A 81 12.66 -11.23 -6.36
CA ALA A 81 11.70 -10.13 -6.39
C ALA A 81 11.45 -9.61 -7.82
N ILE A 82 10.26 -9.08 -8.08
CA ILE A 82 10.01 -8.24 -9.27
C ILE A 82 10.85 -6.97 -9.12
N SER A 83 11.49 -6.51 -10.21
CA SER A 83 12.33 -5.31 -10.19
C SER A 83 11.51 -4.04 -9.86
N ASN A 84 12.00 -3.27 -8.90
CA ASN A 84 11.43 -1.94 -8.61
C ASN A 84 11.64 -0.96 -9.76
N GLU A 85 12.76 -1.10 -10.49
CA GLU A 85 13.07 -0.32 -11.68
C GLU A 85 12.04 -0.60 -12.78
N GLU A 86 11.70 -1.87 -13.06
CA GLU A 86 10.68 -2.25 -14.04
C GLU A 86 9.32 -1.63 -13.69
N ILE A 87 8.91 -1.69 -12.41
CA ILE A 87 7.65 -1.09 -11.96
C ILE A 87 7.67 0.43 -12.14
N ALA A 88 8.76 1.09 -11.76
CA ALA A 88 8.88 2.54 -11.86
C ALA A 88 8.91 3.02 -13.32
N GLU A 89 9.67 2.35 -14.17
CA GLU A 89 9.74 2.63 -15.62
C GLU A 89 8.39 2.38 -16.30
N GLY A 90 7.76 1.24 -16.02
CA GLY A 90 6.42 0.96 -16.52
C GLY A 90 5.36 1.95 -16.02
N ALA A 91 5.44 2.41 -14.77
CA ALA A 91 4.56 3.47 -14.28
C ALA A 91 4.82 4.82 -14.96
N ALA A 92 6.08 5.11 -15.33
CA ALA A 92 6.44 6.31 -16.07
C ALA A 92 5.88 6.32 -17.52
N GLU A 93 5.52 5.16 -18.08
CA GLU A 93 4.78 5.06 -19.34
C GLU A 93 3.27 5.41 -19.19
N HIS A 94 2.77 5.40 -17.95
CA HIS A 94 1.37 5.66 -17.59
C HIS A 94 1.23 6.72 -16.48
N PRO A 95 1.90 7.89 -16.59
CA PRO A 95 1.99 8.89 -15.53
C PRO A 95 0.68 9.64 -15.28
N ASP A 96 -0.32 9.42 -16.12
CA ASP A 96 -1.68 9.93 -16.01
C ASP A 96 -2.52 9.14 -14.97
N VAL A 97 -2.07 7.95 -14.58
CA VAL A 97 -2.87 7.05 -13.73
C VAL A 97 -2.05 6.31 -12.67
N LEU A 98 -0.76 6.02 -12.87
CA LEU A 98 0.06 5.23 -11.97
C LEU A 98 1.02 6.09 -11.13
N ILE A 99 1.21 5.67 -9.87
CA ILE A 99 2.12 6.27 -8.90
C ILE A 99 2.99 5.13 -8.34
N PRO A 100 4.28 5.03 -8.69
CA PRO A 100 5.12 3.91 -8.28
C PRO A 100 5.60 4.06 -6.84
N PHE A 101 5.46 2.98 -6.05
CA PHE A 101 6.16 2.78 -4.79
C PHE A 101 7.18 1.65 -4.97
N ALA A 102 8.29 1.75 -4.24
CA ALA A 102 9.26 0.66 -4.15
C ALA A 102 8.85 -0.34 -3.04
N SER A 103 9.36 -1.56 -3.12
CA SER A 103 9.43 -2.48 -2.00
C SER A 103 10.83 -3.06 -1.93
N ILE A 104 11.48 -2.90 -0.79
CA ILE A 104 12.85 -3.37 -0.56
C ILE A 104 12.88 -4.07 0.78
N ASP A 105 13.39 -5.29 0.80
CA ASP A 105 13.52 -6.07 2.02
C ASP A 105 14.51 -5.38 2.99
N PRO A 106 14.12 -5.11 4.25
CA PRO A 106 15.01 -4.52 5.26
C PRO A 106 16.30 -5.31 5.50
N ALA A 107 16.31 -6.61 5.26
CA ALA A 107 17.53 -7.44 5.35
C ALA A 107 18.63 -6.98 4.38
N LYS A 108 18.30 -6.24 3.30
CA LYS A 108 19.26 -5.63 2.38
C LYS A 108 20.01 -4.44 3.00
N GLY A 109 19.58 -3.96 4.19
CA GLY A 109 20.26 -2.97 5.02
C GLY A 109 20.65 -1.69 4.27
N ARG A 110 21.89 -1.21 4.47
CA ARG A 110 22.39 0.03 3.81
C ARG A 110 22.46 -0.08 2.29
N ALA A 111 22.62 -1.26 1.72
CA ALA A 111 22.60 -1.45 0.27
C ALA A 111 21.18 -1.22 -0.27
N GLY A 112 20.16 -1.72 0.43
CA GLY A 112 18.76 -1.46 0.13
C GLY A 112 18.41 0.02 0.22
N ALA A 113 18.89 0.73 1.26
CA ALA A 113 18.68 2.17 1.40
C ALA A 113 19.30 2.99 0.25
N ARG A 114 20.50 2.61 -0.21
CA ARG A 114 21.10 3.24 -1.40
C ARG A 114 20.33 2.95 -2.68
N ALA A 115 19.81 1.73 -2.82
CA ALA A 115 18.95 1.37 -3.95
C ALA A 115 17.64 2.18 -3.93
N PHE A 116 17.00 2.30 -2.76
CA PHE A 116 15.79 3.11 -2.61
C PHE A 116 16.04 4.58 -2.97
N ARG A 117 17.15 5.17 -2.52
CA ARG A 117 17.52 6.55 -2.89
C ARG A 117 17.62 6.72 -4.40
N ARG A 118 18.31 5.80 -5.12
CA ARG A 118 18.39 5.85 -6.59
C ARG A 118 17.01 5.72 -7.25
N LEU A 119 16.15 4.84 -6.75
CA LEU A 119 14.79 4.70 -7.28
C LEU A 119 13.99 6.00 -7.14
N VAL A 120 14.18 6.75 -6.06
CA VAL A 120 13.55 8.05 -5.87
C VAL A 120 14.14 9.10 -6.80
N GLU A 121 15.47 9.21 -6.86
CA GLU A 121 16.20 10.26 -7.59
C GLU A 121 16.13 10.05 -9.12
N ASP A 122 16.30 8.81 -9.58
CA ASP A 122 16.48 8.48 -10.99
C ASP A 122 15.20 7.94 -11.66
N HIS A 123 14.30 7.27 -10.91
CA HIS A 123 13.13 6.59 -11.46
C HIS A 123 11.79 7.17 -10.95
N GLY A 124 11.82 8.21 -10.12
CA GLY A 124 10.61 8.92 -9.71
C GLY A 124 9.67 8.14 -8.76
N VAL A 125 10.20 7.19 -8.00
CA VAL A 125 9.45 6.46 -6.97
C VAL A 125 8.94 7.43 -5.91
N ARG A 126 7.68 7.24 -5.47
CA ARG A 126 6.94 8.18 -4.62
C ARG A 126 6.60 7.63 -3.22
N GLY A 127 7.15 6.50 -2.83
CA GLY A 127 6.95 5.89 -1.51
C GLY A 127 7.57 4.51 -1.41
N ILE A 128 7.42 3.88 -0.25
CA ILE A 128 7.92 2.53 -0.01
C ILE A 128 6.87 1.66 0.65
N LYS A 129 6.74 0.41 0.17
CA LYS A 129 5.86 -0.63 0.71
C LYS A 129 6.64 -1.65 1.51
N PHE A 130 6.10 -2.00 2.66
CA PHE A 130 6.55 -3.11 3.49
C PHE A 130 5.43 -4.10 3.75
N HIS A 131 5.80 -5.38 3.87
CA HIS A 131 4.91 -6.42 4.36
C HIS A 131 5.63 -7.23 5.46
N PRO A 132 5.61 -6.74 6.71
CA PRO A 132 6.43 -7.27 7.80
C PRO A 132 6.35 -8.80 7.97
N SER A 133 5.13 -9.36 7.90
CA SER A 133 4.91 -10.81 8.08
C SER A 133 5.51 -11.69 6.98
N VAL A 134 5.63 -11.20 5.73
CA VAL A 134 6.21 -11.98 4.62
C VAL A 134 7.66 -11.60 4.32
N GLN A 135 8.15 -10.51 4.92
CA GLN A 135 9.55 -10.10 4.90
C GLN A 135 10.29 -10.47 6.19
N ASP A 136 9.59 -11.11 7.14
CA ASP A 136 10.06 -11.60 8.45
C ASP A 136 10.84 -10.57 9.28
N PHE A 137 10.27 -9.35 9.41
CA PHE A 137 10.84 -8.31 10.27
C PHE A 137 9.76 -7.58 11.07
N ALA A 138 10.12 -7.07 12.25
CA ALA A 138 9.25 -6.17 12.99
C ALA A 138 9.41 -4.73 12.47
N PRO A 139 8.33 -3.95 12.25
CA PRO A 139 8.42 -2.57 11.74
C PRO A 139 9.37 -1.66 12.51
N ASN A 140 9.49 -1.87 13.83
CA ASN A 140 10.41 -1.14 14.72
C ASN A 140 11.81 -1.78 14.84
N ASP A 141 12.13 -2.77 14.01
CA ASP A 141 13.48 -3.31 13.92
C ASP A 141 14.43 -2.29 13.27
N ARG A 142 15.63 -2.17 13.84
CA ARG A 142 16.66 -1.24 13.35
C ARG A 142 17.14 -1.55 11.92
N SER A 143 16.93 -2.75 11.41
CA SER A 143 17.23 -3.12 10.02
C SER A 143 16.39 -2.32 9.01
N ALA A 144 15.14 -1.95 9.36
CA ALA A 144 14.26 -1.15 8.52
C ALA A 144 14.61 0.35 8.52
N TYR A 145 15.27 0.85 9.58
CA TYR A 145 15.51 2.28 9.79
C TYR A 145 16.26 2.97 8.66
N PRO A 146 17.31 2.40 8.04
CA PRO A 146 17.96 3.04 6.89
C PRO A 146 17.04 3.33 5.71
N LEU A 147 16.00 2.51 5.49
CA LEU A 147 14.98 2.75 4.46
C LEU A 147 14.01 3.86 4.89
N LEU A 148 13.62 3.87 6.17
CA LEU A 148 12.73 4.89 6.73
C LEU A 148 13.40 6.28 6.79
N GLU A 149 14.71 6.34 7.06
CA GLU A 149 15.51 7.55 6.99
C GLU A 149 15.45 8.17 5.58
N VAL A 150 15.63 7.36 4.53
CA VAL A 150 15.51 7.82 3.15
C VAL A 150 14.08 8.30 2.85
N ALA A 151 13.06 7.53 3.25
CA ALA A 151 11.67 7.93 3.04
C ALA A 151 11.36 9.28 3.71
N GLN A 152 11.78 9.47 4.97
CA GLN A 152 11.59 10.73 5.70
C GLN A 152 12.37 11.88 5.07
N GLU A 153 13.61 11.66 4.64
CA GLU A 153 14.45 12.68 3.99
C GLU A 153 13.81 13.26 2.73
N PHE A 154 13.20 12.39 1.92
CA PHE A 154 12.50 12.79 0.70
C PHE A 154 11.01 13.16 0.93
N GLY A 155 10.52 13.11 2.16
CA GLY A 155 9.10 13.38 2.48
C GLY A 155 8.13 12.37 1.88
N LEU A 156 8.57 11.13 1.66
CA LEU A 156 7.79 10.06 1.04
C LEU A 156 7.07 9.21 2.10
N PRO A 157 5.84 8.71 1.81
CA PRO A 157 5.14 7.82 2.70
C PRO A 157 5.74 6.41 2.74
N ALA A 158 5.66 5.78 3.91
CA ALA A 158 5.93 4.36 4.12
C ALA A 158 4.61 3.63 4.39
N LEU A 159 4.25 2.71 3.51
CA LEU A 159 3.03 1.90 3.58
C LEU A 159 3.37 0.52 4.16
N PHE A 160 2.82 0.19 5.31
CA PHE A 160 3.02 -1.09 5.98
C PHE A 160 1.77 -1.95 5.95
N HIS A 161 1.91 -3.21 5.55
CA HIS A 161 0.87 -4.19 5.83
C HIS A 161 0.68 -4.32 7.34
N THR A 162 -0.57 -4.28 7.81
CA THR A 162 -0.94 -4.50 9.22
C THR A 162 -2.12 -5.47 9.35
N GLY A 163 -2.11 -6.24 10.43
CA GLY A 163 -3.11 -7.26 10.66
C GLY A 163 -2.80 -8.62 10.02
N GLN A 164 -3.83 -9.47 9.97
CA GLN A 164 -3.76 -10.78 9.35
C GLN A 164 -3.56 -10.66 7.83
N THR A 165 -2.78 -11.60 7.25
CA THR A 165 -2.61 -11.73 5.81
C THR A 165 -3.29 -12.98 5.27
N GLY A 166 -3.74 -12.94 4.00
CA GLY A 166 -4.17 -14.11 3.24
C GLY A 166 -3.01 -14.95 2.70
N ILE A 167 -1.80 -14.37 2.62
CA ILE A 167 -0.60 -15.07 2.15
C ILE A 167 -0.27 -16.19 3.16
N GLY A 168 -0.04 -17.41 2.67
CA GLY A 168 0.22 -18.57 3.52
C GLY A 168 -1.00 -19.15 4.24
N ALA A 169 -2.18 -18.52 4.16
CA ALA A 169 -3.39 -19.00 4.84
C ALA A 169 -3.80 -20.41 4.36
N GLY A 170 -3.96 -21.32 5.32
CA GLY A 170 -4.30 -22.72 5.04
C GLY A 170 -3.12 -23.62 4.68
N LEU A 171 -1.91 -23.09 4.52
CA LEU A 171 -0.69 -23.89 4.40
C LEU A 171 -0.23 -24.42 5.77
N PRO A 172 0.52 -25.51 5.82
CA PRO A 172 1.13 -26.00 7.06
C PRO A 172 1.95 -24.90 7.75
N GLY A 173 1.67 -24.65 9.05
CA GLY A 173 2.31 -23.57 9.79
C GLY A 173 2.07 -22.16 9.24
N GLY A 174 1.00 -21.98 8.43
CA GLY A 174 0.72 -20.69 7.79
C GLY A 174 1.78 -20.29 6.75
N GLY A 175 2.48 -21.27 6.15
CA GLY A 175 3.61 -21.00 5.24
C GLY A 175 4.81 -20.36 5.95
N GLY A 176 4.94 -20.53 7.28
CA GLY A 176 6.01 -19.93 8.09
C GLY A 176 5.75 -18.49 8.54
N ILE A 177 4.65 -17.88 8.13
CA ILE A 177 4.34 -16.46 8.38
C ILE A 177 3.95 -16.22 9.84
N ARG A 178 4.56 -15.20 10.45
CA ARG A 178 4.28 -14.74 11.82
C ARG A 178 3.42 -13.48 11.78
N LEU A 179 2.14 -13.62 12.18
CA LEU A 179 1.17 -12.52 12.12
C LEU A 179 1.53 -11.36 13.05
N GLU A 180 2.13 -11.63 14.21
CA GLU A 180 2.51 -10.62 15.21
C GLU A 180 3.41 -9.52 14.65
N LEU A 181 4.22 -9.81 13.61
CA LEU A 181 5.07 -8.84 12.94
C LEU A 181 4.27 -7.73 12.22
N SER A 182 3.00 -7.98 11.96
CA SER A 182 2.07 -7.00 11.37
C SER A 182 1.13 -6.36 12.40
N ASN A 183 1.47 -6.43 13.71
CA ASN A 183 0.71 -5.71 14.74
C ASN A 183 0.95 -4.20 14.59
N PRO A 184 -0.12 -3.37 14.42
CA PRO A 184 0.01 -1.92 14.22
C PRO A 184 0.65 -1.19 15.40
N MET A 185 0.64 -1.76 16.62
CA MET A 185 1.34 -1.17 17.77
C MET A 185 2.86 -1.08 17.58
N LEU A 186 3.45 -1.89 16.71
CA LEU A 186 4.88 -1.77 16.37
C LEU A 186 5.18 -0.47 15.61
N LEU A 187 4.19 0.07 14.90
CA LEU A 187 4.30 1.36 14.19
C LEU A 187 4.17 2.57 15.12
N ASP A 188 3.65 2.40 16.34
CA ASP A 188 3.69 3.46 17.37
C ASP A 188 5.13 3.86 17.68
N HIS A 189 6.04 2.88 17.82
CA HIS A 189 7.46 3.12 18.02
C HIS A 189 8.11 3.83 16.82
N VAL A 190 7.80 3.36 15.59
CA VAL A 190 8.31 3.99 14.36
C VAL A 190 7.87 5.44 14.26
N ALA A 191 6.61 5.75 14.60
CA ALA A 191 6.08 7.10 14.54
C ALA A 191 6.71 8.04 15.59
N VAL A 192 7.23 7.50 16.71
CA VAL A 192 8.02 8.25 17.70
C VAL A 192 9.43 8.54 17.16
N ASP A 193 10.08 7.52 16.60
CA ASP A 193 11.46 7.64 16.11
C ASP A 193 11.55 8.47 14.81
N PHE A 194 10.49 8.48 14.00
CA PHE A 194 10.37 9.20 12.73
C PHE A 194 9.16 10.15 12.73
N PRO A 195 9.17 11.25 13.48
CA PRO A 195 8.01 12.14 13.66
C PRO A 195 7.58 12.90 12.40
N HIS A 196 8.44 12.96 11.39
CA HIS A 196 8.17 13.61 10.10
C HIS A 196 7.87 12.63 8.97
N LEU A 197 8.01 11.32 9.21
CA LEU A 197 7.67 10.28 8.24
C LEU A 197 6.15 10.11 8.18
N THR A 198 5.56 10.18 7.00
CA THR A 198 4.18 9.75 6.79
C THR A 198 4.11 8.23 6.79
N ILE A 199 3.34 7.65 7.71
CA ILE A 199 3.16 6.21 7.87
C ILE A 199 1.72 5.86 7.50
N ILE A 200 1.53 4.87 6.63
CA ILE A 200 0.21 4.34 6.27
C ILE A 200 0.13 2.90 6.76
N MET A 201 -0.83 2.63 7.66
CA MET A 201 -1.19 1.28 8.09
C MET A 201 -2.20 0.72 7.10
N ALA A 202 -1.82 -0.33 6.38
CA ALA A 202 -2.70 -0.97 5.43
C ALA A 202 -3.73 -1.85 6.13
N HIS A 203 -4.94 -1.86 5.59
CA HIS A 203 -6.09 -2.65 6.02
C HIS A 203 -6.73 -2.18 7.34
N PRO A 204 -7.93 -2.69 7.66
CA PRO A 204 -8.55 -2.52 8.98
C PRO A 204 -7.77 -3.15 10.13
N SER A 205 -6.67 -3.87 9.86
CA SER A 205 -5.73 -4.47 10.83
C SER A 205 -6.33 -5.58 11.71
N PHE A 206 -7.24 -6.41 11.17
CA PHE A 206 -7.77 -7.55 11.96
C PHE A 206 -6.63 -8.45 12.49
N PRO A 207 -6.63 -8.87 13.76
CA PRO A 207 -7.63 -8.60 14.80
C PRO A 207 -7.37 -7.32 15.64
N TRP A 208 -6.36 -6.52 15.30
CA TRP A 208 -5.88 -5.35 16.04
C TRP A 208 -6.47 -4.01 15.53
N GLN A 209 -7.77 -4.00 15.20
CA GLN A 209 -8.42 -2.79 14.66
C GLN A 209 -8.42 -1.63 15.66
N ASP A 210 -8.62 -1.91 16.95
CA ASP A 210 -8.67 -0.88 17.99
C ASP A 210 -7.29 -0.29 18.26
N GLU A 211 -6.24 -1.10 18.16
CA GLU A 211 -4.85 -0.65 18.23
C GLU A 211 -4.50 0.27 17.06
N ALA A 212 -4.90 -0.11 15.83
CA ALA A 212 -4.69 0.75 14.65
C ALA A 212 -5.41 2.10 14.79
N LEU A 213 -6.66 2.09 15.26
CA LEU A 213 -7.42 3.31 15.54
C LEU A 213 -6.75 4.15 16.63
N ALA A 214 -6.23 3.53 17.69
CA ALA A 214 -5.54 4.22 18.77
C ALA A 214 -4.25 4.90 18.27
N VAL A 215 -3.41 4.18 17.52
CA VAL A 215 -2.16 4.72 16.96
C VAL A 215 -2.47 5.87 15.99
N ALA A 216 -3.39 5.70 15.04
CA ALA A 216 -3.76 6.75 14.07
C ALA A 216 -4.37 7.99 14.75
N THR A 217 -5.10 7.81 15.85
CA THR A 217 -5.68 8.92 16.61
C THR A 217 -4.61 9.69 17.38
N HIS A 218 -3.64 8.97 17.95
CA HIS A 218 -2.60 9.56 18.79
C HIS A 218 -1.47 10.20 17.97
N LYS A 219 -1.06 9.61 16.86
CA LYS A 219 0.07 10.05 16.05
C LYS A 219 -0.39 10.93 14.87
N PRO A 220 0.08 12.17 14.73
CA PRO A 220 -0.36 13.07 13.64
C PRO A 220 0.03 12.57 12.24
N ASN A 221 1.13 11.83 12.14
CA ASN A 221 1.74 11.35 10.90
C ASN A 221 1.33 9.93 10.51
N VAL A 222 0.39 9.29 11.23
CA VAL A 222 -0.08 7.92 10.93
C VAL A 222 -1.48 7.94 10.34
N TYR A 223 -1.66 7.22 9.24
CA TYR A 223 -2.87 7.09 8.43
C TYR A 223 -3.29 5.62 8.34
N ILE A 224 -4.54 5.36 7.92
CA ILE A 224 -5.06 4.01 7.68
C ILE A 224 -5.57 3.93 6.25
N ASP A 225 -5.14 2.95 5.48
CA ASP A 225 -5.81 2.59 4.24
C ASP A 225 -6.82 1.44 4.48
N LEU A 226 -7.93 1.48 3.77
CA LEU A 226 -9.05 0.55 3.97
C LEU A 226 -9.02 -0.65 3.00
N SER A 227 -7.88 -1.00 2.46
CA SER A 227 -7.69 -2.10 1.51
C SER A 227 -7.83 -3.49 2.15
N GLY A 228 -7.80 -4.54 1.34
CA GLY A 228 -7.78 -5.94 1.78
C GLY A 228 -9.10 -6.47 2.36
N TRP A 229 -10.08 -5.61 2.55
CA TRP A 229 -11.39 -5.95 3.09
C TRP A 229 -12.52 -5.32 2.26
N SER A 230 -13.56 -6.09 1.98
CA SER A 230 -14.78 -5.49 1.46
C SER A 230 -15.41 -4.61 2.54
N PRO A 231 -15.78 -3.34 2.24
CA PRO A 231 -16.35 -2.40 3.19
C PRO A 231 -17.55 -2.91 3.99
N LYS A 232 -18.32 -3.87 3.45
CA LYS A 232 -19.43 -4.51 4.16
C LYS A 232 -19.04 -5.24 5.45
N TYR A 233 -17.75 -5.54 5.62
CA TYR A 233 -17.22 -6.21 6.82
C TYR A 233 -16.49 -5.27 7.77
N PHE A 234 -16.48 -3.97 7.49
CA PHE A 234 -15.82 -3.01 8.37
C PHE A 234 -16.46 -2.99 9.76
N PRO A 235 -15.65 -3.04 10.83
CA PRO A 235 -16.19 -2.91 12.17
C PRO A 235 -16.91 -1.57 12.36
N PRO A 236 -18.04 -1.52 13.08
CA PRO A 236 -18.78 -0.29 13.32
C PRO A 236 -17.92 0.82 13.95
N GLN A 237 -16.92 0.46 14.75
CA GLN A 237 -16.00 1.40 15.37
C GLN A 237 -15.11 2.09 14.32
N LEU A 238 -14.56 1.34 13.35
CA LEU A 238 -13.79 1.91 12.24
C LEU A 238 -14.62 2.93 11.46
N VAL A 239 -15.88 2.58 11.12
CA VAL A 239 -16.81 3.49 10.42
C VAL A 239 -17.06 4.76 11.22
N ARG A 240 -17.25 4.64 12.55
CA ARG A 240 -17.44 5.78 13.44
C ARG A 240 -16.22 6.70 13.46
N TYR A 241 -15.01 6.16 13.58
CA TYR A 241 -13.77 6.93 13.60
C TYR A 241 -13.50 7.59 12.25
N ALA A 242 -13.72 6.89 11.14
CA ALA A 242 -13.62 7.45 9.78
C ALA A 242 -14.56 8.64 9.57
N ASN A 243 -15.74 8.63 10.20
CA ASN A 243 -16.72 9.73 10.15
C ASN A 243 -16.43 10.89 11.13
N SER A 244 -15.40 10.78 11.97
CA SER A 244 -15.15 11.75 13.04
C SER A 244 -13.66 12.05 13.21
N LEU A 245 -13.00 11.43 14.19
CA LEU A 245 -11.61 11.74 14.58
C LEU A 245 -10.60 11.47 13.46
N LEU A 246 -10.85 10.47 12.61
CA LEU A 246 -9.94 10.05 11.54
C LEU A 246 -10.42 10.42 10.13
N GLN A 247 -11.38 11.33 9.99
CA GLN A 247 -11.93 11.72 8.68
C GLN A 247 -10.87 12.25 7.69
N ASP A 248 -9.77 12.79 8.20
CA ASP A 248 -8.65 13.35 7.42
C ASP A 248 -7.45 12.39 7.36
N LYS A 249 -7.62 11.14 7.83
CA LYS A 249 -6.54 10.16 7.97
C LYS A 249 -6.85 8.77 7.43
N VAL A 250 -8.03 8.56 6.90
CA VAL A 250 -8.46 7.31 6.29
C VAL A 250 -8.41 7.42 4.78
N LEU A 251 -7.85 6.42 4.12
CA LEU A 251 -7.56 6.39 2.68
C LEU A 251 -8.32 5.24 2.01
N PHE A 252 -8.69 5.43 0.74
CA PHE A 252 -9.19 4.36 -0.11
C PHE A 252 -8.03 3.51 -0.62
N GLY A 253 -8.14 2.20 -0.43
CA GLY A 253 -7.32 1.18 -1.04
C GLY A 253 -8.17 -0.04 -1.36
N SER A 254 -7.94 -0.70 -2.49
CA SER A 254 -8.68 -1.92 -2.87
C SER A 254 -7.99 -3.21 -2.46
N ASP A 255 -6.67 -3.25 -2.56
CA ASP A 255 -5.84 -4.46 -2.53
C ASP A 255 -5.99 -5.27 -3.85
N TYR A 256 -6.12 -4.55 -4.97
CA TYR A 256 -6.16 -5.16 -6.30
C TYR A 256 -4.85 -5.92 -6.58
N PRO A 257 -4.88 -7.10 -7.18
CA PRO A 257 -6.00 -7.73 -7.89
C PRO A 257 -6.92 -8.60 -7.01
N LEU A 258 -6.66 -8.76 -5.72
CA LEU A 258 -7.46 -9.63 -4.84
C LEU A 258 -8.89 -9.10 -4.64
N ILE A 259 -9.05 -7.79 -4.51
CA ILE A 259 -10.35 -7.11 -4.48
C ILE A 259 -10.33 -6.02 -5.56
N THR A 260 -11.31 -6.06 -6.47
CA THR A 260 -11.40 -5.04 -7.51
C THR A 260 -11.90 -3.70 -6.93
N PRO A 261 -11.42 -2.54 -7.46
CA PRO A 261 -11.92 -1.24 -7.04
C PRO A 261 -13.44 -1.11 -7.22
N ASP A 262 -14.01 -1.71 -8.28
CA ASP A 262 -15.47 -1.71 -8.50
C ASP A 262 -16.23 -2.36 -7.36
N ARG A 263 -15.79 -3.56 -6.91
CA ARG A 263 -16.40 -4.27 -5.78
C ARG A 263 -16.27 -3.47 -4.50
N TRP A 264 -15.07 -2.93 -4.23
CA TRP A 264 -14.84 -2.15 -3.03
C TRP A 264 -15.72 -0.89 -3.00
N LEU A 265 -15.76 -0.11 -4.10
CA LEU A 265 -16.56 1.10 -4.20
C LEU A 265 -18.07 0.83 -4.10
N ALA A 266 -18.55 -0.26 -4.71
CA ALA A 266 -19.96 -0.68 -4.61
C ALA A 266 -20.38 -1.01 -3.17
N ASP A 267 -19.51 -1.64 -2.38
CA ASP A 267 -19.77 -1.95 -0.98
C ASP A 267 -19.58 -0.71 -0.10
N PHE A 268 -18.60 0.16 -0.39
CA PHE A 268 -18.40 1.43 0.32
C PHE A 268 -19.58 2.39 0.14
N ALA A 269 -20.21 2.37 -1.03
CA ALA A 269 -21.40 3.19 -1.30
C ALA A 269 -22.55 2.92 -0.35
N LYS A 270 -22.63 1.68 0.20
CA LYS A 270 -23.68 1.22 1.13
C LYS A 270 -23.41 1.61 2.60
N LEU A 271 -22.18 2.04 2.92
CA LEU A 271 -21.84 2.43 4.28
C LEU A 271 -22.42 3.82 4.62
N GLU A 272 -22.76 3.99 5.89
CA GLU A 272 -23.16 5.29 6.46
C GLU A 272 -21.96 6.22 6.67
N ILE A 273 -21.35 6.64 5.57
CA ILE A 273 -20.29 7.64 5.58
C ILE A 273 -20.88 9.00 5.24
N LYS A 274 -20.56 10.02 6.04
CA LYS A 274 -21.03 11.40 5.84
C LYS A 274 -20.68 11.90 4.42
N PRO A 275 -21.58 12.60 3.73
CA PRO A 275 -21.30 13.13 2.39
C PRO A 275 -20.01 13.97 2.31
N THR A 276 -19.69 14.73 3.36
CA THR A 276 -18.46 15.54 3.46
C THR A 276 -17.19 14.75 3.71
N VAL A 277 -17.30 13.49 4.16
CA VAL A 277 -16.17 12.61 4.44
C VAL A 277 -15.85 11.69 3.27
N ARG A 278 -16.86 11.30 2.47
CA ARG A 278 -16.64 10.41 1.30
C ARG A 278 -15.53 10.90 0.36
N PRO A 279 -15.50 12.15 -0.12
CA PRO A 279 -14.44 12.63 -1.01
C PRO A 279 -13.08 12.63 -0.32
N LYS A 280 -13.02 12.85 0.99
CA LYS A 280 -11.77 12.76 1.75
C LYS A 280 -11.18 11.37 1.69
N ILE A 281 -11.97 10.33 2.02
CA ILE A 281 -11.54 8.93 2.00
C ILE A 281 -11.16 8.50 0.58
N LEU A 282 -11.98 8.85 -0.41
CA LEU A 282 -11.80 8.38 -1.77
C LEU A 282 -10.61 9.05 -2.49
N LYS A 283 -10.28 10.32 -2.15
CA LYS A 283 -9.27 11.07 -2.90
C LYS A 283 -8.46 12.09 -2.08
N GLU A 284 -9.13 12.99 -1.34
CA GLU A 284 -8.47 14.18 -0.82
C GLU A 284 -7.35 13.86 0.17
N ASN A 285 -7.57 12.88 1.04
CA ASN A 285 -6.55 12.43 1.98
C ASN A 285 -5.33 11.85 1.25
N ALA A 286 -5.54 11.05 0.20
CA ALA A 286 -4.46 10.51 -0.63
C ALA A 286 -3.68 11.62 -1.35
N VAL A 287 -4.37 12.63 -1.90
CA VAL A 287 -3.73 13.82 -2.51
C VAL A 287 -2.77 14.48 -1.52
N LYS A 288 -3.21 14.66 -0.28
CA LYS A 288 -2.38 15.26 0.79
C LYS A 288 -1.19 14.38 1.15
N VAL A 289 -1.43 13.09 1.40
CA VAL A 289 -0.41 12.12 1.83
C VAL A 289 0.66 11.90 0.77
N LEU A 290 0.27 11.89 -0.50
CA LEU A 290 1.15 11.67 -1.65
C LEU A 290 1.76 12.98 -2.21
N GLY A 291 1.40 14.15 -1.66
CA GLY A 291 1.88 15.44 -2.14
C GLY A 291 1.50 15.75 -3.60
N LEU A 292 0.33 15.32 -4.06
CA LEU A 292 -0.09 15.43 -5.46
C LEU A 292 -0.64 16.80 -5.85
N GLY A 293 -0.88 17.70 -4.91
CA GLY A 293 -1.45 19.04 -5.15
C GLY A 293 -0.43 20.19 -5.12
N ALA A 294 0.81 19.92 -4.71
CA ALA A 294 1.85 20.94 -4.67
C ALA A 294 2.50 21.09 -6.04
N SER A 295 2.51 22.31 -6.60
CA SER A 295 3.45 22.63 -7.69
C SER A 295 4.87 22.35 -7.19
N PRO A 296 5.78 21.77 -8.01
CA PRO A 296 7.18 21.65 -7.63
C PRO A 296 7.71 23.04 -7.30
N ALA A 297 8.35 23.14 -6.13
CA ALA A 297 9.03 24.36 -5.68
C ALA A 297 10.24 24.66 -6.55
#